data_0c53ac987a417f1286482ed0444c5c9d
#
_entry.id   0c53ac987a417f1286482ed0444c5c9d
#
_cell.length_a   1.000
_cell.length_b   1.000
_cell.length_c   1.000
_cell.angle_alpha   90.00
_cell.angle_beta   90.00
_cell.angle_gamma   90.00
#
_symmetry.space_group_name_H-M   'P 1'
#
loop_
_entity.id
_entity.type
_entity.pdbx_description
1 polymer ?
#
loop_
_entity_poly.entity_id
_entity_poly.type
_entity_poly.pdbx_seq_one_letter_code
_entity_poly.pdbx_strand_id
1 'polypeptide(L)'
;MSRLKPLVIILAIVVLILGAGGVYYVNGLGAVDPDNSEEISVTVPQGSGASSIVEILDDQGLIKNKTVAKVQARIGRYSSLQANTYIFSKSMSFTEIMKAINTGDFNYISKQSF
;
A
#
# COMPACT_ATOMS: atom_id res chain seq x y z
N MET A 1 -38.40 21.48 15.76
CA MET A 1 -36.98 21.22 15.80
C MET A 1 -36.63 19.75 15.84
N SER A 2 -37.60 18.87 16.06
CA SER A 2 -37.40 17.43 16.09
C SER A 2 -36.95 16.83 14.75
N ARG A 3 -37.12 17.56 13.64
CA ARG A 3 -36.70 17.10 12.30
C ARG A 3 -35.20 17.20 12.06
N LEU A 4 -34.52 18.09 12.79
CA LEU A 4 -33.09 18.29 12.64
C LEU A 4 -32.29 17.27 13.43
N LYS A 5 -32.81 16.78 14.54
CA LYS A 5 -32.12 15.82 15.40
C LYS A 5 -31.73 14.52 14.68
N PRO A 6 -32.67 13.84 13.96
CA PRO A 6 -32.32 12.63 13.25
C PRO A 6 -31.31 12.88 12.12
N LEU A 7 -31.37 14.02 11.44
CA LEU A 7 -30.42 14.38 10.40
C LEU A 7 -29.03 14.62 10.97
N VAL A 8 -28.95 15.29 12.11
CA VAL A 8 -27.67 15.55 12.79
C VAL A 8 -27.07 14.24 13.28
N ILE A 9 -27.89 13.34 13.83
CA ILE A 9 -27.42 12.03 14.30
C ILE A 9 -26.91 11.19 13.13
N ILE A 10 -27.63 11.17 12.01
CA ILE A 10 -27.23 10.42 10.82
C ILE A 10 -25.92 10.99 10.28
N LEU A 11 -25.79 12.30 10.20
CA LEU A 11 -24.57 12.95 9.74
C LEU A 11 -23.38 12.62 10.64
N ALA A 12 -23.61 12.65 11.97
CA ALA A 12 -22.56 12.31 12.94
C ALA A 12 -22.10 10.86 12.76
N ILE A 13 -23.03 9.93 12.55
CA ILE A 13 -22.72 8.52 12.34
C ILE A 13 -21.92 8.35 11.04
N VAL A 14 -22.33 9.01 9.96
CA VAL A 14 -21.64 8.96 8.67
C VAL A 14 -20.20 9.48 8.81
N VAL A 15 -20.02 10.60 9.48
CA VAL A 15 -18.69 11.17 9.72
C VAL A 15 -17.83 10.21 10.53
N LEU A 16 -18.41 9.59 11.54
CA LEU A 16 -17.70 8.63 12.39
C LEU A 16 -17.26 7.40 11.58
N ILE A 17 -18.14 6.86 10.75
CA ILE A 17 -17.83 5.70 9.90
C ILE A 17 -16.74 6.06 8.89
N LEU A 18 -16.84 7.22 8.23
CA LEU A 18 -15.83 7.65 7.26
C LEU A 18 -14.48 7.90 7.93
N GLY A 19 -14.49 8.50 9.13
CA GLY A 19 -13.26 8.72 9.89
C GLY A 19 -12.61 7.41 10.30
N ALA A 20 -13.39 6.47 10.84
CA ALA A 20 -12.87 5.16 11.24
C ALA A 20 -12.37 4.36 10.04
N GLY A 21 -13.14 4.38 8.95
CA GLY A 21 -12.76 3.71 7.70
C GLY A 21 -11.49 4.30 7.10
N GLY A 22 -11.36 5.63 7.12
CA GLY A 22 -10.17 6.32 6.65
C GLY A 22 -8.94 5.97 7.46
N VAL A 23 -9.06 5.94 8.78
CA VAL A 23 -7.96 5.55 9.68
C VAL A 23 -7.55 4.10 9.43
N TYR A 24 -8.53 3.21 9.32
CA TYR A 24 -8.28 1.79 9.03
C TYR A 24 -7.52 1.63 7.70
N TYR A 25 -7.96 2.34 6.67
CA TYR A 25 -7.37 2.28 5.33
C TYR A 25 -5.92 2.79 5.35
N VAL A 26 -5.70 3.97 5.90
CA VAL A 26 -4.36 4.58 5.96
C VAL A 26 -3.43 3.72 6.81
N ASN A 27 -3.91 3.21 7.94
CA ASN A 27 -3.12 2.35 8.81
C ASN A 27 -2.74 1.05 8.10
N GLY A 28 -3.66 0.48 7.31
CA GLY A 28 -3.40 -0.74 6.54
C GLY A 28 -2.36 -0.56 5.44
N LEU A 29 -2.17 0.66 4.95
CA LEU A 29 -1.15 0.99 3.95
C LEU A 29 0.20 1.34 4.58
N GLY A 30 0.28 1.44 5.90
CA GLY A 30 1.49 1.80 6.60
C GLY A 30 2.55 0.70 6.57
N ALA A 31 3.69 1.00 7.15
CA ALA A 31 4.80 0.06 7.28
C ALA A 31 4.43 -1.10 8.21
N VAL A 32 4.84 -2.31 7.84
CA VAL A 32 4.64 -3.51 8.68
C VAL A 32 5.39 -3.36 10.01
N ASP A 33 6.62 -2.91 9.91
CA ASP A 33 7.49 -2.73 11.08
C ASP A 33 8.35 -1.48 10.85
N PRO A 34 7.90 -0.30 11.33
CA PRO A 34 8.62 0.95 11.07
C PRO A 34 10.06 0.98 11.55
N ASP A 35 10.39 0.16 12.53
CA ASP A 35 11.75 0.13 13.10
C ASP A 35 12.67 -0.89 12.43
N ASN A 36 12.14 -1.68 11.50
CA ASN A 36 12.90 -2.74 10.84
C ASN A 36 13.39 -2.29 9.48
N SER A 37 14.66 -1.93 9.40
CA SER A 37 15.31 -1.49 8.16
C SER A 37 16.05 -2.61 7.43
N GLU A 38 15.83 -3.88 7.82
CA GLU A 38 16.45 -5.01 7.15
C GLU A 38 16.04 -5.05 5.68
N GLU A 39 17.01 -5.22 4.80
CA GLU A 39 16.79 -5.23 3.37
C GLU A 39 16.19 -6.55 2.92
N ILE A 40 15.11 -6.46 2.12
CA ILE A 40 14.42 -7.61 1.55
C ILE A 40 14.45 -7.45 0.03
N SER A 41 14.98 -8.47 -0.66
CA SER A 41 15.02 -8.47 -2.12
C SER A 41 13.66 -8.93 -2.67
N VAL A 42 13.08 -8.12 -3.54
CA VAL A 42 11.78 -8.40 -4.16
C VAL A 42 11.94 -8.38 -5.67
N THR A 43 11.65 -9.50 -6.33
CA THR A 43 11.69 -9.58 -7.78
C THR A 43 10.29 -9.39 -8.34
N VAL A 44 10.14 -8.36 -9.18
CA VAL A 44 8.89 -8.08 -9.90
C VAL A 44 9.04 -8.61 -11.32
N PRO A 45 8.34 -9.69 -11.69
CA PRO A 45 8.44 -10.26 -13.03
C PRO A 45 7.84 -9.34 -14.08
N GLN A 46 8.35 -9.45 -15.30
CA GLN A 46 7.84 -8.69 -16.42
C GLN A 46 6.37 -9.04 -16.68
N GLY A 47 5.56 -8.02 -16.92
CA GLY A 47 4.13 -8.20 -17.17
C GLY A 47 3.29 -8.32 -15.92
N SER A 48 3.86 -8.11 -14.73
CA SER A 48 3.11 -8.16 -13.47
C SER A 48 2.15 -6.98 -13.36
N GLY A 49 0.90 -7.27 -13.06
CA GLY A 49 -0.08 -6.25 -12.71
C GLY A 49 0.03 -5.86 -11.24
N ALA A 50 -0.66 -4.78 -10.85
CA ALA A 50 -0.63 -4.30 -9.47
C ALA A 50 -1.08 -5.37 -8.47
N SER A 51 -2.12 -6.13 -8.83
CA SER A 51 -2.64 -7.20 -7.98
C SER A 51 -1.61 -8.31 -7.73
N SER A 52 -0.86 -8.68 -8.78
CA SER A 52 0.20 -9.69 -8.68
C SER A 52 1.33 -9.21 -7.79
N ILE A 53 1.67 -7.92 -7.87
CA ILE A 53 2.70 -7.33 -7.04
C ILE A 53 2.28 -7.35 -5.57
N VAL A 54 1.01 -7.09 -5.27
CA VAL A 54 0.49 -7.20 -3.90
C VAL A 54 0.74 -8.59 -3.34
N GLU A 55 0.48 -9.63 -4.13
CA GLU A 55 0.73 -11.02 -3.70
C GLU A 55 2.21 -11.27 -3.41
N ILE A 56 3.08 -10.78 -4.28
CA ILE A 56 4.53 -10.92 -4.10
C ILE A 56 4.99 -10.22 -2.82
N LEU A 57 4.54 -8.99 -2.59
CA LEU A 57 4.89 -8.23 -1.41
C LEU A 57 4.34 -8.86 -0.14
N ASP A 58 3.13 -9.39 -0.19
CA ASP A 58 2.53 -10.09 0.95
C ASP A 58 3.34 -11.34 1.33
N ASP A 59 3.78 -12.11 0.33
CA ASP A 59 4.62 -13.28 0.55
C ASP A 59 5.94 -12.93 1.22
N GLN A 60 6.45 -11.73 1.00
CA GLN A 60 7.69 -11.24 1.60
C GLN A 60 7.47 -10.57 2.96
N GLY A 61 6.23 -10.50 3.42
CA GLY A 61 5.91 -9.88 4.70
C GLY A 61 5.98 -8.35 4.68
N LEU A 62 5.82 -7.74 3.50
CA LEU A 62 5.92 -6.29 3.32
C LEU A 62 4.58 -5.59 3.33
N ILE A 63 3.48 -6.32 3.53
CA ILE A 63 2.13 -5.76 3.53
C ILE A 63 1.49 -5.96 4.90
N LYS A 64 0.97 -4.88 5.47
CA LYS A 64 0.30 -4.90 6.76
C LYS A 64 -1.14 -5.39 6.65
N ASN A 65 -1.86 -4.99 5.59
CA ASN A 65 -3.23 -5.40 5.34
C ASN A 65 -3.43 -5.65 3.86
N LYS A 66 -3.49 -6.93 3.49
CA LYS A 66 -3.59 -7.36 2.09
C LYS A 66 -4.85 -6.84 1.40
N THR A 67 -5.99 -6.83 2.11
CA THR A 67 -7.25 -6.33 1.55
C THR A 67 -7.15 -4.86 1.18
N VAL A 68 -6.64 -4.05 2.08
CA VAL A 68 -6.44 -2.61 1.85
C VAL A 68 -5.43 -2.40 0.71
N ALA A 69 -4.35 -3.17 0.71
CA ALA A 69 -3.34 -3.08 -0.34
C ALA A 69 -3.91 -3.40 -1.72
N LYS A 70 -4.77 -4.41 -1.83
CA LYS A 70 -5.43 -4.75 -3.09
C LYS A 70 -6.36 -3.64 -3.58
N VAL A 71 -7.10 -3.03 -2.67
CA VAL A 71 -7.96 -1.90 -3.03
C VAL A 71 -7.11 -0.73 -3.54
N GLN A 72 -6.04 -0.40 -2.83
CA GLN A 72 -5.13 0.67 -3.25
C GLN A 72 -4.49 0.37 -4.60
N ALA A 73 -4.12 -0.89 -4.84
CA ALA A 73 -3.54 -1.30 -6.11
C ALA A 73 -4.48 -1.05 -7.29
N ARG A 74 -5.79 -1.17 -7.07
CA ARG A 74 -6.79 -0.94 -8.11
C ARG A 74 -7.05 0.54 -8.37
N ILE A 75 -7.11 1.35 -7.30
CA ILE A 75 -7.48 2.76 -7.43
C ILE A 75 -6.28 3.69 -7.58
N GLY A 76 -5.08 3.21 -7.31
CA GLY A 76 -3.87 4.02 -7.32
C GLY A 76 -3.32 4.35 -8.71
N ARG A 77 -3.91 3.82 -9.77
CA ARG A 77 -3.52 4.09 -11.16
C ARG A 77 -2.05 3.81 -11.45
N TYR A 78 -1.58 2.67 -11.01
CA TYR A 78 -0.21 2.24 -11.28
C TYR A 78 -0.13 1.68 -12.70
N SER A 79 0.19 2.54 -13.66
CA SER A 79 0.19 2.20 -15.09
C SER A 79 1.58 1.92 -15.66
N SER A 80 2.63 2.18 -14.90
CA SER A 80 4.01 2.07 -15.36
C SER A 80 4.84 1.18 -14.45
N LEU A 81 4.23 0.11 -13.93
CA LEU A 81 4.92 -0.84 -13.05
C LEU A 81 6.07 -1.50 -13.81
N GLN A 82 7.28 -1.36 -13.28
CA GLN A 82 8.49 -1.80 -13.97
C GLN A 82 9.06 -3.06 -13.35
N ALA A 83 9.33 -4.06 -14.21
CA ALA A 83 9.95 -5.30 -13.80
C ALA A 83 11.40 -5.05 -13.42
N ASN A 84 11.78 -5.50 -12.26
CA ASN A 84 13.17 -5.46 -11.78
C ASN A 84 13.24 -6.20 -10.45
N THR A 85 14.46 -6.29 -9.92
CA THR A 85 14.68 -6.74 -8.55
C THR A 85 14.91 -5.53 -7.68
N TYR A 86 14.04 -5.33 -6.71
CA TYR A 86 14.07 -4.17 -5.82
C TYR A 86 14.52 -4.58 -4.42
N ILE A 87 15.09 -3.64 -3.70
CA ILE A 87 15.42 -3.81 -2.28
C ILE A 87 14.49 -2.92 -1.48
N PHE A 88 13.65 -3.53 -0.67
CA PHE A 88 12.71 -2.84 0.20
C PHE A 88 12.94 -3.28 1.64
N SER A 89 12.27 -2.64 2.58
CA SER A 89 12.30 -3.00 3.98
C SER A 89 10.91 -2.93 4.58
N LYS A 90 10.72 -3.59 5.72
CA LYS A 90 9.44 -3.54 6.43
C LYS A 90 9.14 -2.16 7.02
N SER A 91 10.13 -1.27 7.04
CA SER A 91 9.95 0.11 7.46
C SER A 91 9.30 0.99 6.39
N MET A 92 9.18 0.50 5.16
CA MET A 92 8.54 1.22 4.07
C MET A 92 7.04 0.97 4.05
N SER A 93 6.26 2.03 3.76
CA SER A 93 4.83 1.88 3.57
C SER A 93 4.51 1.26 2.22
N PHE A 94 3.30 0.71 2.07
CA PHE A 94 2.86 0.13 0.79
C PHE A 94 2.89 1.16 -0.34
N THR A 95 2.46 2.40 -0.06
CA THR A 95 2.47 3.46 -1.07
C THR A 95 3.88 3.83 -1.51
N GLU A 96 4.84 3.84 -0.60
CA GLU A 96 6.24 4.08 -0.96
C GLU A 96 6.79 2.98 -1.85
N ILE A 97 6.49 1.73 -1.52
CA ILE A 97 6.93 0.56 -2.29
C ILE A 97 6.33 0.60 -3.70
N MET A 98 5.03 0.83 -3.81
CA MET A 98 4.35 0.86 -5.11
C MET A 98 4.81 2.04 -5.95
N LYS A 99 5.09 3.18 -5.34
CA LYS A 99 5.64 4.33 -6.05
C LYS A 99 7.02 4.02 -6.62
N ALA A 100 7.86 3.34 -5.85
CA ALA A 100 9.19 2.95 -6.31
C ALA A 100 9.12 2.02 -7.52
N ILE A 101 8.21 1.05 -7.49
CA ILE A 101 8.02 0.10 -8.60
C ILE A 101 7.44 0.82 -9.82
N ASN A 102 6.47 1.71 -9.60
CA ASN A 102 5.79 2.43 -10.69
C ASN A 102 6.71 3.41 -11.41
N THR A 103 7.68 3.96 -10.71
CA THR A 103 8.66 4.89 -11.30
C THR A 103 9.96 4.21 -11.70
N GLY A 104 10.15 2.94 -11.32
CA GLY A 104 11.42 2.25 -11.52
C GLY A 104 12.55 2.92 -10.76
N ASP A 105 12.28 3.32 -9.52
CA ASP A 105 13.19 4.14 -8.74
C ASP A 105 14.54 3.45 -8.56
N PHE A 106 15.57 4.03 -9.16
CA PHE A 106 16.92 3.51 -9.16
C PHE A 106 17.48 3.30 -7.74
N ASN A 107 17.04 4.11 -6.79
CA ASN A 107 17.52 4.00 -5.40
C ASN A 107 17.13 2.69 -4.73
N TYR A 108 16.07 2.04 -5.21
CA TYR A 108 15.56 0.79 -4.65
C TYR A 108 15.91 -0.43 -5.52
N ILE A 109 16.58 -0.23 -6.63
CA ILE A 109 16.94 -1.34 -7.52
C ILE A 109 18.20 -2.02 -6.98
N SER A 110 18.18 -3.36 -6.99
CA SER A 110 19.35 -4.15 -6.56
C SER A 110 20.54 -3.88 -7.47
N LYS A 111 21.69 -3.59 -6.86
CA LYS A 111 22.93 -3.32 -7.58
C LYS A 111 23.78 -4.56 -7.82
N GLN A 112 23.23 -5.73 -7.54
CA GLN A 112 23.97 -6.99 -7.66
C GLN A 112 23.77 -7.69 -8.99
N SER A 113 23.55 -6.95 -10.05
CA SER A 113 23.23 -7.52 -11.35
C SER A 113 24.38 -7.52 -12.32
N PHE A 114 25.58 -7.74 -11.84
CA PHE A 114 26.70 -7.95 -12.77
C PHE A 114 27.48 -9.19 -12.48
#